data_7537b1da3d9a06632c79d8c0696066cc
#
_entry.id   7537b1da3d9a06632c79d8c0696066cc
#
_cell.length_a   1.000
_cell.length_b   1.000
_cell.length_c   1.000
_cell.angle_alpha   90.00
_cell.angle_beta   90.00
_cell.angle_gamma   90.00
#
_symmetry.space_group_name_H-M   'P 1'
#
loop_
_entity.id
_entity.type
_entity.pdbx_description
1 polymer ?
#
loop_
_entity_poly.entity_id
_entity_poly.type
_entity_poly.pdbx_seq_one_letter_code
_entity_poly.pdbx_strand_id
1 'polypeptide(L)'
;MSMKDKATARAGQVKPRILLTAEDYDRLSDLARAAADAMPDQVAVLTEELERAEIVAVGRPEETVCMGAEVTFRDDSTGKVETITLVYPGDADISRRRISVMTPIGTALIGLATGQSITWATRSGEVRLLTVLDVGLPQLA
;
A
#
# COMPACT_ATOMS: atom_id res chain seq x y z
N MET A 1 -9.03 4.87 28.21
CA MET A 1 -8.82 4.56 27.76
C MET A 1 -8.74 4.09 27.07
N SER A 2 -8.67 4.10 26.77
CA SER A 2 -8.54 3.80 26.07
C SER A 2 -8.36 2.96 25.52
N MET A 3 -8.81 2.48 25.03
CA MET A 3 -8.79 1.61 24.50
C MET A 3 -8.16 1.55 23.50
N LYS A 4 -8.32 2.10 22.76
CA LYS A 4 -7.74 2.24 21.77
C LYS A 4 -6.53 1.93 21.93
N ASP A 5 -6.24 2.09 22.65
CA ASP A 5 -5.03 1.87 22.93
C ASP A 5 -4.70 0.57 22.62
N LYS A 6 -5.54 -0.24 22.64
CA LYS A 6 -5.30 -1.43 22.38
C LYS A 6 -4.88 -1.59 21.09
N ALA A 7 -5.40 -0.96 20.30
CA ALA A 7 -5.02 -1.11 18.99
C ALA A 7 -3.60 -0.83 18.92
N THR A 8 -3.24 0.06 19.70
CA THR A 8 -1.94 0.42 19.60
C THR A 8 -1.11 -0.47 20.31
N ALA A 9 -1.62 -1.47 20.77
CA ALA A 9 -0.85 -2.37 21.48
C ALA A 9 0.30 -2.89 20.67
N ARG A 10 0.25 -2.81 19.36
CA ARG A 10 1.39 -3.18 18.60
C ARG A 10 2.34 -2.06 18.61
N ALA A 11 3.21 -2.07 19.56
CA ALA A 11 4.15 -1.01 19.74
C ALA A 11 4.93 -0.78 18.48
N GLY A 12 5.09 0.44 18.08
CA GLY A 12 5.90 0.79 16.92
C GLY A 12 5.19 0.71 15.59
N GLN A 13 3.96 0.22 15.56
CA GLN A 13 3.28 0.13 14.27
C GLN A 13 2.57 1.43 13.95
N VAL A 14 2.71 1.88 12.72
CA VAL A 14 2.05 3.07 12.22
C VAL A 14 1.17 2.65 11.06
N LYS A 15 -0.15 2.77 11.22
CA LYS A 15 -1.12 2.35 10.21
C LYS A 15 -2.11 3.47 9.97
N PRO A 16 -1.77 4.42 9.12
CA PRO A 16 -2.65 5.55 8.89
C PRO A 16 -3.90 5.16 8.13
N ARG A 17 -4.87 6.04 8.14
CA ARG A 17 -6.06 5.88 7.37
C ARG A 17 -5.70 5.94 5.89
N ILE A 18 -6.29 5.09 5.08
CA ILE A 18 -6.03 5.09 3.65
C ILE A 18 -7.33 5.28 2.88
N LEU A 19 -7.20 5.78 1.67
CA LEU A 19 -8.36 6.04 0.81
C LEU A 19 -8.19 5.26 -0.48
N LEU A 20 -9.28 4.60 -0.92
CA LEU A 20 -9.28 3.86 -2.19
C LEU A 20 -10.47 4.28 -3.01
N THR A 21 -10.32 4.26 -4.32
CA THR A 21 -11.48 4.40 -5.19
C THR A 21 -12.28 3.10 -5.13
N ALA A 22 -13.56 3.19 -5.44
CA ALA A 22 -14.40 1.99 -5.46
C ALA A 22 -13.86 0.98 -6.47
N GLU A 23 -13.38 1.45 -7.60
CA GLU A 23 -12.83 0.56 -8.61
C GLU A 23 -11.61 -0.19 -8.09
N ASP A 24 -10.67 0.51 -7.47
CA ASP A 24 -9.49 -0.16 -6.93
C ASP A 24 -9.87 -1.12 -5.82
N TYR A 25 -10.79 -0.72 -4.95
CA TYR A 25 -11.23 -1.60 -3.87
C TYR A 25 -11.81 -2.90 -4.43
N ASP A 26 -12.66 -2.81 -5.44
CA ASP A 26 -13.28 -4.01 -6.01
C ASP A 26 -12.26 -4.89 -6.68
N ARG A 27 -11.34 -4.31 -7.44
CA ARG A 27 -10.33 -5.10 -8.15
C ARG A 27 -9.33 -5.72 -7.18
N LEU A 28 -8.96 -5.00 -6.13
CA LEU A 28 -8.04 -5.54 -5.15
C LEU A 28 -8.72 -6.65 -4.32
N SER A 29 -10.00 -6.51 -4.05
CA SER A 29 -10.75 -7.55 -3.35
C SER A 29 -10.81 -8.83 -4.20
N ASP A 30 -11.03 -8.68 -5.50
CA ASP A 30 -11.02 -9.83 -6.40
C ASP A 30 -9.65 -10.48 -6.46
N LEU A 31 -8.60 -9.67 -6.50
CA LEU A 31 -7.25 -10.17 -6.51
C LEU A 31 -6.95 -10.96 -5.23
N ALA A 32 -7.38 -10.44 -4.09
CA ALA A 32 -7.14 -11.13 -2.82
C ALA A 32 -7.83 -12.51 -2.82
N ARG A 33 -9.06 -12.57 -3.33
CA ARG A 33 -9.76 -13.85 -3.38
C ARG A 33 -9.06 -14.81 -4.32
N ALA A 34 -8.60 -14.34 -5.47
CA ALA A 34 -7.96 -15.20 -6.45
C ALA A 34 -6.61 -15.72 -5.98
N ALA A 35 -5.90 -14.95 -5.18
CA ALA A 35 -4.55 -15.31 -4.74
C ALA A 35 -4.52 -16.00 -3.38
N ALA A 36 -5.67 -16.20 -2.74
CA ALA A 36 -5.71 -16.65 -1.35
C ALA A 36 -5.00 -17.98 -1.13
N ASP A 37 -5.12 -18.91 -2.08
CA ASP A 37 -4.48 -20.21 -1.91
C ASP A 37 -3.00 -20.18 -2.18
N ALA A 38 -2.58 -19.38 -3.17
CA ALA A 38 -1.18 -19.36 -3.58
C ALA A 38 -0.33 -18.48 -2.68
N MET A 39 -0.90 -17.39 -2.14
CA MET A 39 -0.14 -16.41 -1.37
C MET A 39 -0.91 -15.99 -0.12
N PRO A 40 -1.19 -16.95 0.78
CA PRO A 40 -2.06 -16.63 1.92
C PRO A 40 -1.53 -15.54 2.83
N ASP A 41 -0.22 -15.51 3.06
CA ASP A 41 0.34 -14.49 3.96
C ASP A 41 0.23 -13.10 3.36
N GLN A 42 0.52 -12.98 2.06
CA GLN A 42 0.43 -11.68 1.42
C GLN A 42 -1.02 -11.23 1.28
N VAL A 43 -1.94 -12.17 1.03
CA VAL A 43 -3.35 -11.86 0.96
C VAL A 43 -3.86 -11.36 2.31
N ALA A 44 -3.36 -11.95 3.40
CA ALA A 44 -3.76 -11.48 4.74
C ALA A 44 -3.36 -10.02 4.95
N VAL A 45 -2.16 -9.65 4.53
CA VAL A 45 -1.71 -8.27 4.67
C VAL A 45 -2.56 -7.33 3.80
N LEU A 46 -2.84 -7.72 2.57
CA LEU A 46 -3.67 -6.92 1.69
C LEU A 46 -5.08 -6.77 2.25
N THR A 47 -5.63 -7.85 2.79
CA THR A 47 -6.97 -7.83 3.36
C THR A 47 -7.05 -6.84 4.53
N GLU A 48 -6.03 -6.78 5.37
CA GLU A 48 -6.00 -5.82 6.45
C GLU A 48 -6.05 -4.39 5.93
N GLU A 49 -5.33 -4.11 4.83
CA GLU A 49 -5.36 -2.79 4.26
C GLU A 49 -6.75 -2.46 3.72
N LEU A 50 -7.36 -3.42 3.03
CA LEU A 50 -8.69 -3.21 2.47
C LEU A 50 -9.72 -2.97 3.57
N GLU A 51 -9.61 -3.68 4.69
CA GLU A 51 -10.55 -3.50 5.79
C GLU A 51 -10.42 -2.13 6.44
N ARG A 52 -9.23 -1.56 6.40
CA ARG A 52 -8.98 -0.25 7.01
C ARG A 52 -9.31 0.90 6.06
N ALA A 53 -9.47 0.60 4.78
CA ALA A 53 -9.62 1.64 3.77
C ALA A 53 -10.99 2.31 3.81
N GLU A 54 -10.99 3.61 3.49
CA GLU A 54 -12.23 4.32 3.24
C GLU A 54 -12.42 4.38 1.75
N ILE A 55 -13.63 4.15 1.28
CA ILE A 55 -13.93 4.15 -0.14
C ILE A 55 -14.36 5.55 -0.56
N VAL A 56 -13.74 6.07 -1.61
CA VAL A 56 -14.12 7.34 -2.18
C VAL A 56 -15.19 7.12 -3.21
N ALA A 57 -16.32 7.77 -3.07
CA ALA A 57 -17.48 7.50 -3.91
C ALA A 57 -17.26 7.90 -5.35
N VAL A 58 -16.62 9.02 -5.60
CA VAL A 58 -16.49 9.55 -6.95
C VAL A 58 -15.06 10.06 -7.15
N GLY A 59 -14.52 9.74 -8.30
CA GLY A 59 -13.24 10.26 -8.71
C GLY A 59 -12.09 9.63 -7.93
N ARG A 60 -10.94 10.20 -8.09
CA ARG A 60 -9.74 9.73 -7.49
C ARG A 60 -9.23 10.78 -6.52
N PRO A 61 -8.92 10.41 -5.28
CA PRO A 61 -8.39 11.40 -4.34
C PRO A 61 -7.03 11.88 -4.80
N GLU A 62 -6.83 13.18 -4.74
CA GLU A 62 -5.55 13.72 -5.13
C GLU A 62 -4.47 13.32 -4.15
N GLU A 63 -3.25 13.12 -4.65
CA GLU A 63 -2.09 12.84 -3.82
C GLU A 63 -2.22 11.55 -3.01
N THR A 64 -3.09 10.66 -3.45
CA THR A 64 -3.25 9.36 -2.80
C THR A 64 -2.79 8.27 -3.75
N VAL A 65 -2.13 7.26 -3.23
CA VAL A 65 -1.58 6.18 -4.05
C VAL A 65 -2.71 5.30 -4.55
N CYS A 66 -2.99 5.40 -5.86
CA CYS A 66 -3.95 4.54 -6.54
C CYS A 66 -3.19 3.52 -7.36
N MET A 67 -3.88 2.49 -7.83
CA MET A 67 -3.23 1.53 -8.73
C MET A 67 -2.80 2.25 -10.01
N GLY A 68 -1.59 1.98 -10.46
CA GLY A 68 -1.01 2.63 -11.63
C GLY A 68 -0.28 3.93 -11.33
N ALA A 69 -0.32 4.42 -10.10
CA ALA A 69 0.31 5.69 -9.77
C ALA A 69 1.81 5.55 -9.62
N GLU A 70 2.52 6.63 -9.93
CA GLU A 70 3.94 6.70 -9.68
C GLU A 70 4.13 7.26 -8.28
N VAL A 71 4.89 6.57 -7.44
CA VAL A 71 5.05 6.91 -6.03
C VAL A 71 6.50 7.12 -5.70
N THR A 72 6.81 8.26 -5.10
CA THR A 72 8.13 8.50 -4.55
C THR A 72 8.03 8.40 -3.04
N PHE A 73 8.84 7.55 -2.45
CA PHE A 73 8.79 7.34 -1.00
C PHE A 73 10.20 7.22 -0.44
N ARG A 74 10.30 7.42 0.86
CA ARG A 74 11.57 7.31 1.57
C ARG A 74 11.48 6.15 2.55
N ASP A 75 12.50 5.29 2.55
CA ASP A 75 12.64 4.28 3.58
C ASP A 75 13.27 5.00 4.78
N ASP A 76 12.50 5.19 5.82
CA ASP A 76 12.96 6.00 6.94
C ASP A 76 14.06 5.33 7.74
N SER A 77 14.24 4.01 7.57
CA SER A 77 15.32 3.29 8.25
C SER A 77 16.68 3.63 7.65
N THR A 78 16.75 3.89 6.36
CA THR A 78 18.00 4.13 5.67
C THR A 78 18.11 5.54 5.09
N GLY A 79 16.99 6.25 4.97
CA GLY A 79 16.96 7.54 4.29
C GLY A 79 16.92 7.43 2.78
N LYS A 80 16.89 6.22 2.23
CA LYS A 80 16.90 6.04 0.79
C LYS A 80 15.56 6.41 0.17
N VAL A 81 15.61 7.14 -0.93
CA VAL A 81 14.41 7.57 -1.65
C VAL A 81 14.31 6.80 -2.94
N GLU A 82 13.11 6.28 -3.23
CA GLU A 82 12.88 5.53 -4.46
C GLU A 82 11.58 5.97 -5.11
N THR A 83 11.51 5.82 -6.43
CA THR A 83 10.29 6.08 -7.19
C THR A 83 9.91 4.83 -7.93
N ILE A 84 8.66 4.39 -7.76
CA ILE A 84 8.17 3.18 -8.43
C ILE A 84 6.76 3.44 -8.97
N THR A 85 6.28 2.57 -9.83
CA THR A 85 4.89 2.58 -10.26
C THR A 85 4.20 1.37 -9.63
N LEU A 86 3.08 1.59 -8.97
CA LEU A 86 2.36 0.50 -8.30
C LEU A 86 1.40 -0.13 -9.28
N VAL A 87 1.55 -1.43 -9.51
CA VAL A 87 0.77 -2.12 -10.53
C VAL A 87 0.16 -3.41 -10.03
N TYR A 88 -0.77 -3.98 -10.79
CA TYR A 88 -1.28 -5.32 -10.53
C TYR A 88 -0.21 -6.35 -10.95
N PRO A 89 -0.28 -7.56 -10.39
CA PRO A 89 0.81 -8.54 -10.64
C PRO A 89 1.13 -8.79 -12.09
N GLY A 90 0.14 -8.77 -12.97
CA GLY A 90 0.38 -9.04 -14.38
C GLY A 90 1.24 -8.01 -15.08
N ASP A 91 1.33 -6.80 -14.50
CA ASP A 91 2.11 -5.72 -15.08
C ASP A 91 3.41 -5.47 -14.36
N ALA A 92 3.77 -6.31 -13.40
CA ALA A 92 4.98 -6.11 -12.62
C ALA A 92 6.23 -6.27 -13.49
N ASP A 93 7.19 -5.37 -13.32
CA ASP A 93 8.42 -5.41 -14.09
C ASP A 93 9.46 -4.59 -13.34
N ILE A 94 10.33 -5.29 -12.61
CA ILE A 94 11.32 -4.61 -11.77
C ILE A 94 12.26 -3.74 -12.59
N SER A 95 12.59 -4.17 -13.81
CA SER A 95 13.50 -3.40 -14.64
C SER A 95 12.92 -2.04 -15.02
N ARG A 96 11.59 -1.92 -14.98
CA ARG A 96 10.91 -0.66 -15.24
C ARG A 96 10.36 -0.04 -13.98
N ARG A 97 10.78 -0.56 -12.84
CA ARG A 97 10.35 -0.10 -11.54
C ARG A 97 8.84 -0.19 -11.35
N ARG A 98 8.22 -1.21 -11.93
CA ARG A 98 6.81 -1.48 -11.73
C ARG A 98 6.68 -2.57 -10.68
N ILE A 99 6.17 -2.20 -9.54
CA ILE A 99 6.12 -3.07 -8.37
C ILE A 99 4.69 -3.53 -8.15
N SER A 100 4.52 -4.84 -8.01
CA SER A 100 3.19 -5.40 -7.77
C SER A 100 2.66 -5.02 -6.40
N VAL A 101 1.36 -4.73 -6.34
CA VAL A 101 0.68 -4.51 -5.07
C VAL A 101 0.73 -5.75 -4.19
N MET A 102 1.01 -6.93 -4.77
CA MET A 102 1.12 -8.17 -4.00
C MET A 102 2.53 -8.40 -3.47
N THR A 103 3.27 -7.34 -3.23
CA THR A 103 4.55 -7.41 -2.52
C THR A 103 4.38 -6.66 -1.20
N PRO A 104 5.24 -6.92 -0.22
CA PRO A 104 5.12 -6.22 1.06
C PRO A 104 5.12 -4.70 0.91
N ILE A 105 6.03 -4.16 0.10
CA ILE A 105 6.10 -2.72 -0.07
C ILE A 105 4.90 -2.20 -0.87
N GLY A 106 4.47 -2.95 -1.89
CA GLY A 106 3.33 -2.53 -2.70
C GLY A 106 2.06 -2.45 -1.89
N THR A 107 1.80 -3.47 -1.06
CA THR A 107 0.63 -3.46 -0.20
C THR A 107 0.71 -2.31 0.81
N ALA A 108 1.91 -2.00 1.31
CA ALA A 108 2.06 -0.91 2.26
C ALA A 108 1.76 0.45 1.63
N LEU A 109 2.04 0.62 0.35
CA LEU A 109 1.88 1.91 -0.30
C LEU A 109 0.45 2.22 -0.72
N ILE A 110 -0.37 1.20 -1.01
CA ILE A 110 -1.69 1.47 -1.58
C ILE A 110 -2.55 2.34 -0.64
N GLY A 111 -3.15 3.37 -1.17
CA GLY A 111 -4.07 4.22 -0.43
C GLY A 111 -3.45 5.29 0.44
N LEU A 112 -2.12 5.32 0.55
CA LEU A 112 -1.46 6.35 1.35
C LEU A 112 -1.49 7.69 0.63
N ALA A 113 -1.54 8.76 1.39
CA ALA A 113 -1.45 10.10 0.84
C ALA A 113 -0.04 10.63 1.00
N THR A 114 0.30 11.62 0.20
CA THR A 114 1.58 12.33 0.34
C THR A 114 1.74 12.81 1.78
N GLY A 115 2.89 12.54 2.34
CA GLY A 115 3.21 12.94 3.72
C GLY A 115 2.89 11.90 4.77
N GLN A 116 2.15 10.86 4.42
CA GLN A 116 1.83 9.82 5.40
C GLN A 116 2.92 8.78 5.49
N SER A 117 3.06 8.19 6.66
CA SER A 117 4.02 7.12 6.91
C SER A 117 3.28 5.86 7.28
N ILE A 118 3.90 4.72 7.01
CA ILE A 118 3.33 3.43 7.37
C ILE A 118 4.43 2.47 7.77
N THR A 119 4.13 1.61 8.74
CA THR A 119 5.02 0.52 9.11
C THR A 119 4.73 -0.66 8.21
N TRP A 120 5.77 -1.31 7.71
CA TRP A 120 5.63 -2.47 6.86
C TRP A 120 6.71 -3.49 7.19
N ALA A 121 6.46 -4.75 6.87
CA ALA A 121 7.40 -5.82 7.15
C ALA A 121 7.99 -6.34 5.86
N THR A 122 9.31 -6.43 5.80
CA THR A 122 10.00 -6.98 4.64
C THR A 122 9.77 -8.49 4.60
N ARG A 123 10.17 -9.14 3.51
CA ARG A 123 10.00 -10.57 3.40
C ARG A 123 10.77 -11.33 4.47
N SER A 124 11.85 -10.76 4.98
CA SER A 124 12.61 -11.38 6.06
C SER A 124 12.00 -11.13 7.43
N GLY A 125 10.92 -10.37 7.49
CA GLY A 125 10.27 -10.08 8.77
C GLY A 125 10.75 -8.83 9.45
N GLU A 126 11.69 -8.11 8.86
CA GLU A 126 12.19 -6.88 9.45
C GLU A 126 11.12 -5.80 9.33
N VAL A 127 10.86 -5.08 10.40
CA VAL A 127 9.83 -4.03 10.40
C VAL A 127 10.50 -2.70 10.09
N ARG A 128 9.95 -1.98 9.13
CA ARG A 128 10.49 -0.70 8.68
C ARG A 128 9.39 0.33 8.56
N LEU A 129 9.78 1.59 8.56
CA LEU A 129 8.86 2.70 8.36
C LEU A 129 9.18 3.35 7.02
N LEU A 130 8.17 3.67 6.25
CA LEU A 130 8.35 4.46 5.04
C LEU A 130 7.44 5.67 5.06
N THR A 131 7.79 6.70 4.30
CA THR A 131 6.99 7.91 4.17
C THR A 131 6.82 8.22 2.70
N VAL A 132 5.57 8.47 2.28
CA VAL A 132 5.29 8.84 0.89
C VAL A 132 5.63 10.31 0.72
N LEU A 133 6.47 10.61 -0.26
CA LEU A 133 6.91 11.98 -0.51
C LEU A 133 6.13 12.63 -1.63
N ASP A 134 5.73 11.85 -2.64
CA ASP A 134 5.03 12.41 -3.78
C ASP A 134 4.26 11.31 -4.50
N VAL A 135 3.12 11.66 -5.07
CA VAL A 135 2.29 10.71 -5.82
C VAL A 135 1.93 11.36 -7.15
N GLY A 136 2.34 10.71 -8.25
CA GLY A 136 1.99 11.16 -9.57
C GLY A 136 0.69 10.54 -10.05
N LEU A 137 0.15 11.06 -11.13
CA LEU A 137 -1.07 10.52 -11.70
C LEU A 137 -0.83 9.12 -12.25
N PRO A 138 -1.86 8.29 -12.27
CA PRO A 138 -1.70 6.95 -12.85
C PRO A 138 -1.25 7.03 -14.30
N GLN A 139 -0.38 6.11 -14.66
CA GLN A 139 0.10 6.03 -16.02
C GLN A 139 -0.92 5.26 -16.84
N LEU A 140 -1.35 5.84 -17.93
CA LEU A 140 -2.26 5.14 -18.83
C LEU A 140 -1.45 4.53 -19.95
N ALA A 141 -1.66 3.29 -20.17
CA ALA A 141 -0.89 2.56 -21.19
C ALA A 141 -1.28 2.99 -22.58
#